data_eed71ee07278ab6c1fb830a3ada3520b
#
_entry.id   eed71ee07278ab6c1fb830a3ada3520b
#
_cell.length_a   1.000
_cell.length_b   1.000
_cell.length_c   1.000
_cell.angle_alpha   90.00
_cell.angle_beta   90.00
_cell.angle_gamma   90.00
#
_symmetry.space_group_name_H-M   'P 1'
#
loop_
_entity.id
_entity.type
_entity.pdbx_description
1 polymer ?
#
loop_
_entity_poly.entity_id
_entity_poly.type
_entity_poly.pdbx_seq_one_letter_code
_entity_poly.pdbx_strand_id
1 'polypeptide(L)'
;MDKILFHCDRLELPVIEDAAHSLGTTWKGKNIGTFGQFGCFSFQSYKLLNSGEGGMLVTDDPDYFAKVVVMSGAYEHNWKKHQGKKEFFEKWQNLLPLFNMRLNNLSAAIVNAQLPYLNQRVENGRRNHDITAAKLSGSEWIHVPEKFEQEARAPDSIQFNLIGLTPPEVVQFCDVINTMGIKLQIFGLSKDNARAYWNWDFLPEKYNLPKTREMLRNACDVRLPARLSLNDC
;
A
#
# COMPACT_ATOMS: atom_id res chain seq x y z
N MET A 1 15.01 -2.53 2.81
CA MET A 1 14.59 -3.69 3.62
C MET A 1 15.73 -4.24 4.48
N ASP A 2 16.92 -4.59 3.94
CA ASP A 2 18.02 -5.26 4.66
C ASP A 2 18.40 -4.60 5.99
N LYS A 3 18.57 -3.27 6.01
CA LYS A 3 18.95 -2.53 7.23
C LYS A 3 17.85 -2.61 8.31
N ILE A 4 16.59 -2.58 7.91
CA ILE A 4 15.45 -2.70 8.84
C ILE A 4 15.49 -4.07 9.50
N LEU A 5 15.56 -5.14 8.70
CA LEU A 5 15.62 -6.50 9.20
C LEU A 5 16.83 -6.73 10.12
N PHE A 6 18.02 -6.24 9.73
CA PHE A 6 19.21 -6.33 10.56
C PHE A 6 19.05 -5.68 11.94
N HIS A 7 18.44 -4.50 12.01
CA HIS A 7 18.23 -3.84 13.31
C HIS A 7 17.11 -4.50 14.13
N CYS A 8 16.03 -4.92 13.50
CA CYS A 8 14.93 -5.60 14.18
C CYS A 8 15.38 -6.95 14.76
N ASP A 9 16.17 -7.73 13.99
CA ASP A 9 16.72 -9.00 14.45
C ASP A 9 17.63 -8.81 15.69
N ARG A 10 18.54 -7.84 15.65
CA ARG A 10 19.40 -7.52 16.79
C ARG A 10 18.68 -7.06 18.05
N LEU A 11 17.50 -6.50 17.89
CA LEU A 11 16.67 -5.98 18.99
C LEU A 11 15.52 -6.94 19.35
N GLU A 12 15.49 -8.12 18.72
CA GLU A 12 14.42 -9.13 18.88
C GLU A 12 13.02 -8.54 18.64
N LEU A 13 12.92 -7.58 17.70
CA LEU A 13 11.66 -6.93 17.35
C LEU A 13 10.97 -7.66 16.20
N PRO A 14 9.68 -8.01 16.35
CA PRO A 14 8.91 -8.56 15.24
C PRO A 14 8.70 -7.52 14.15
N VAL A 15 8.75 -7.97 12.89
CA VAL A 15 8.49 -7.12 11.72
C VAL A 15 7.13 -7.48 11.13
N ILE A 16 6.26 -6.46 11.02
CA ILE A 16 5.01 -6.54 10.28
C ILE A 16 5.15 -5.62 9.08
N GLU A 17 5.00 -6.17 7.87
CA GLU A 17 5.09 -5.41 6.64
C GLU A 17 3.71 -4.88 6.23
N ASP A 18 3.52 -3.57 6.24
CA ASP A 18 2.39 -2.96 5.55
C ASP A 18 2.67 -2.93 4.04
N ALA A 19 2.27 -4.00 3.38
CA ALA A 19 2.40 -4.19 1.93
C ALA A 19 1.12 -3.80 1.17
N ALA A 20 0.25 -2.96 1.77
CA ALA A 20 -1.04 -2.57 1.19
C ALA A 20 -0.95 -1.86 -0.17
N HIS A 21 0.22 -1.32 -0.54
CA HIS A 21 0.53 -0.72 -1.84
C HIS A 21 1.66 -1.44 -2.59
N SER A 22 2.06 -2.63 -2.14
CA SER A 22 3.30 -3.26 -2.61
C SER A 22 3.10 -4.66 -3.20
N LEU A 23 1.86 -5.07 -3.48
CA LEU A 23 1.59 -6.37 -4.09
C LEU A 23 2.29 -6.48 -5.45
N GLY A 24 3.17 -7.49 -5.59
CA GLY A 24 3.99 -7.69 -6.79
C GLY A 24 5.31 -6.89 -6.80
N THR A 25 5.57 -6.07 -5.79
CA THR A 25 6.88 -5.43 -5.58
C THR A 25 7.87 -6.45 -5.01
N THR A 26 9.11 -6.40 -5.48
CA THR A 26 10.19 -7.23 -4.94
C THR A 26 11.37 -6.37 -4.48
N TRP A 27 12.09 -6.89 -3.49
CA TRP A 27 13.37 -6.40 -3.02
C TRP A 27 14.41 -7.50 -3.20
N LYS A 28 15.42 -7.30 -4.03
CA LYS A 28 16.41 -8.34 -4.39
C LYS A 28 15.76 -9.63 -4.87
N GLY A 29 14.66 -9.52 -5.62
CA GLY A 29 13.92 -10.65 -6.16
C GLY A 29 12.96 -11.35 -5.20
N LYS A 30 12.97 -11.03 -3.89
CA LYS A 30 12.01 -11.56 -2.92
C LYS A 30 10.82 -10.62 -2.77
N ASN A 31 9.60 -11.16 -2.72
CA ASN A 31 8.37 -10.37 -2.62
C ASN A 31 8.30 -9.60 -1.30
N ILE A 32 7.94 -8.31 -1.38
CA ILE A 32 7.56 -7.51 -0.21
C ILE A 32 6.31 -8.13 0.42
N GLY A 33 6.23 -8.10 1.74
CA GLY A 33 5.20 -8.78 2.54
C GLY A 33 5.59 -10.22 2.95
N THR A 34 6.83 -10.67 2.61
CA THR A 34 7.32 -12.01 2.98
C THR A 34 8.64 -11.99 3.73
N PHE A 35 9.08 -10.82 4.19
CA PHE A 35 10.33 -10.67 4.94
C PHE A 35 10.15 -10.76 6.45
N GLY A 36 9.04 -10.21 6.96
CA GLY A 36 8.71 -10.19 8.37
C GLY A 36 7.89 -11.39 8.83
N GLN A 37 7.44 -11.35 10.09
CA GLN A 37 6.52 -12.35 10.64
C GLN A 37 5.15 -12.30 9.97
N PHE A 38 4.73 -11.10 9.54
CA PHE A 38 3.49 -10.90 8.80
C PHE A 38 3.68 -9.93 7.64
N GLY A 39 3.00 -10.22 6.53
CA GLY A 39 2.77 -9.28 5.45
C GLY A 39 1.28 -8.99 5.31
N CYS A 40 0.92 -7.70 5.22
CA CYS A 40 -0.47 -7.25 5.12
C CYS A 40 -0.71 -6.63 3.76
N PHE A 41 -1.69 -7.16 3.01
CA PHE A 41 -2.08 -6.66 1.69
C PHE A 41 -3.51 -6.13 1.71
N SER A 42 -3.81 -5.19 0.82
CA SER A 42 -5.14 -4.60 0.66
C SER A 42 -5.74 -4.96 -0.69
N PHE A 43 -7.04 -5.25 -0.69
CA PHE A 43 -7.89 -5.43 -1.87
C PHE A 43 -8.93 -4.32 -2.02
N GLN A 44 -8.66 -3.16 -1.41
CA GLN A 44 -9.48 -1.98 -1.55
C GLN A 44 -9.53 -1.51 -3.03
N SER A 45 -10.58 -0.82 -3.44
CA SER A 45 -10.91 -0.44 -4.84
C SER A 45 -9.77 0.12 -5.69
N TYR A 46 -8.81 0.80 -5.06
CA TYR A 46 -7.70 1.44 -5.77
C TYR A 46 -6.42 0.59 -5.83
N LYS A 47 -6.46 -0.68 -5.37
CA LYS A 47 -5.29 -1.56 -5.38
C LYS A 47 -5.15 -2.31 -6.69
N LEU A 48 -3.94 -2.82 -6.94
CA LEU A 48 -3.58 -3.54 -8.17
C LEU A 48 -4.49 -4.76 -8.42
N LEU A 49 -4.78 -5.53 -7.35
CA LEU A 49 -5.90 -6.48 -7.29
C LEU A 49 -6.90 -5.95 -6.29
N ASN A 50 -8.18 -5.93 -6.64
CA ASN A 50 -9.19 -5.34 -5.76
C ASN A 50 -10.53 -6.07 -5.84
N SER A 51 -11.30 -5.97 -4.76
CA SER A 51 -12.67 -6.47 -4.64
C SER A 51 -13.62 -5.45 -4.00
N GLY A 52 -13.29 -4.16 -4.15
CA GLY A 52 -14.00 -3.08 -3.45
C GLY A 52 -13.39 -2.82 -2.09
N GLU A 53 -13.54 -3.74 -1.18
CA GLU A 53 -12.90 -3.79 0.13
C GLU A 53 -12.37 -5.19 0.42
N GLY A 54 -11.38 -5.27 1.30
CA GLY A 54 -10.78 -6.52 1.74
C GLY A 54 -9.28 -6.43 1.92
N GLY A 55 -8.71 -7.52 2.41
CA GLY A 55 -7.26 -7.63 2.60
C GLY A 55 -6.85 -9.08 2.80
N MET A 56 -5.55 -9.29 2.85
CA MET A 56 -4.93 -10.58 3.08
C MET A 56 -3.74 -10.40 4.02
N LEU A 57 -3.62 -11.31 4.97
CA LEU A 57 -2.44 -11.44 5.81
C LEU A 57 -1.73 -12.74 5.44
N VAL A 58 -0.42 -12.67 5.31
CA VAL A 58 0.43 -13.83 5.04
C VAL A 58 1.47 -14.01 6.15
N THR A 59 1.80 -15.27 6.46
CA THR A 59 2.85 -15.65 7.40
C THR A 59 3.35 -17.06 7.08
N ASP A 60 4.62 -17.32 7.33
CA ASP A 60 5.22 -18.67 7.21
C ASP A 60 5.11 -19.46 8.52
N ASP A 61 4.72 -18.81 9.63
CA ASP A 61 4.61 -19.45 10.95
C ASP A 61 3.22 -20.09 11.12
N PRO A 62 3.14 -21.44 11.27
CA PRO A 62 1.87 -22.14 11.41
C PRO A 62 1.12 -21.85 12.72
N ASP A 63 1.82 -21.46 13.80
CA ASP A 63 1.19 -21.04 15.06
C ASP A 63 0.53 -19.66 14.89
N TYR A 64 1.21 -18.71 14.26
CA TYR A 64 0.64 -17.40 13.90
C TYR A 64 -0.51 -17.54 12.91
N PHE A 65 -0.39 -18.41 11.90
CA PHE A 65 -1.48 -18.68 10.96
C PHE A 65 -2.74 -19.13 11.71
N ALA A 66 -2.62 -20.09 12.63
CA ALA A 66 -3.76 -20.60 13.40
C ALA A 66 -4.38 -19.48 14.28
N LYS A 67 -3.56 -18.67 14.95
CA LYS A 67 -4.04 -17.51 15.73
C LYS A 67 -4.87 -16.56 14.89
N VAL A 68 -4.35 -16.16 13.72
CA VAL A 68 -5.03 -15.20 12.85
C VAL A 68 -6.34 -15.78 12.32
N VAL A 69 -6.37 -17.03 11.90
CA VAL A 69 -7.59 -17.69 11.43
C VAL A 69 -8.65 -17.74 12.55
N VAL A 70 -8.26 -18.14 13.77
CA VAL A 70 -9.18 -18.14 14.91
C VAL A 70 -9.69 -16.74 15.20
N MET A 71 -8.79 -15.76 15.34
CA MET A 71 -9.14 -14.36 15.66
C MET A 71 -10.00 -13.71 14.57
N SER A 72 -9.83 -14.10 13.30
CA SER A 72 -10.66 -13.56 12.21
C SER A 72 -12.14 -13.93 12.31
N GLY A 73 -12.50 -14.85 13.21
CA GLY A 73 -13.88 -15.27 13.47
C GLY A 73 -14.18 -16.72 13.08
N ALA A 74 -13.18 -17.61 13.13
CA ALA A 74 -13.36 -19.04 12.88
C ALA A 74 -13.90 -19.78 14.12
N TYR A 75 -15.06 -19.33 14.63
CA TYR A 75 -15.79 -19.94 15.73
C TYR A 75 -16.42 -21.30 15.34
N GLU A 76 -16.88 -22.07 16.32
CA GLU A 76 -17.58 -23.36 16.13
C GLU A 76 -16.82 -24.35 15.22
N HIS A 77 -15.50 -24.45 15.41
CA HIS A 77 -14.63 -25.28 14.59
C HIS A 77 -14.57 -24.90 13.09
N ASN A 78 -14.97 -23.69 12.68
CA ASN A 78 -14.85 -23.24 11.30
C ASN A 78 -13.41 -23.24 10.79
N TRP A 79 -12.41 -23.19 11.69
CA TRP A 79 -11.01 -23.36 11.34
C TRP A 79 -10.73 -24.67 10.59
N LYS A 80 -11.56 -25.74 10.74
CA LYS A 80 -11.43 -27.01 10.00
C LYS A 80 -11.55 -26.86 8.48
N LYS A 81 -12.06 -25.74 8.00
CA LYS A 81 -12.12 -25.38 6.56
C LYS A 81 -10.80 -24.86 6.02
N HIS A 82 -9.87 -24.50 6.91
CA HIS A 82 -8.56 -23.96 6.55
C HIS A 82 -7.50 -25.07 6.55
N GLN A 83 -6.55 -24.94 5.63
CA GLN A 83 -5.38 -25.81 5.63
C GLN A 83 -4.42 -25.33 6.73
N GLY A 84 -3.93 -26.25 7.54
CA GLY A 84 -3.01 -25.95 8.64
C GLY A 84 -2.91 -27.11 9.62
N LYS A 85 -1.98 -27.01 10.56
CA LYS A 85 -1.76 -28.06 11.56
C LYS A 85 -2.82 -27.95 12.67
N LYS A 86 -3.58 -29.04 12.83
CA LYS A 86 -4.72 -29.12 13.76
C LYS A 86 -4.35 -28.77 15.20
N GLU A 87 -3.18 -29.18 15.66
CA GLU A 87 -2.70 -28.93 17.01
C GLU A 87 -2.64 -27.43 17.37
N PHE A 88 -2.25 -26.55 16.43
CA PHE A 88 -2.21 -25.12 16.67
C PHE A 88 -3.61 -24.51 16.78
N PHE A 89 -4.56 -24.96 15.94
CA PHE A 89 -5.95 -24.49 16.04
C PHE A 89 -6.60 -24.93 17.35
N GLU A 90 -6.43 -26.18 17.76
CA GLU A 90 -6.96 -26.70 19.01
C GLU A 90 -6.37 -25.99 20.23
N LYS A 91 -5.10 -25.58 20.16
CA LYS A 91 -4.44 -24.77 21.19
C LYS A 91 -5.12 -23.41 21.35
N TRP A 92 -5.46 -22.74 20.25
CA TRP A 92 -5.85 -21.33 20.28
C TRP A 92 -7.36 -21.06 20.25
N GLN A 93 -8.19 -22.01 19.78
CA GLN A 93 -9.62 -21.82 19.50
C GLN A 93 -10.44 -21.26 20.68
N ASN A 94 -10.04 -21.49 21.94
CA ASN A 94 -10.73 -21.04 23.13
C ASN A 94 -9.92 -20.03 23.97
N LEU A 95 -8.73 -19.66 23.50
CA LEU A 95 -7.84 -18.75 24.23
C LEU A 95 -7.82 -17.32 23.66
N LEU A 96 -8.24 -17.16 22.39
CA LEU A 96 -8.14 -15.89 21.69
C LEU A 96 -9.51 -15.25 21.51
N PRO A 97 -9.59 -13.90 21.51
CA PRO A 97 -10.81 -13.19 21.17
C PRO A 97 -11.17 -13.41 19.70
N LEU A 98 -12.48 -13.37 19.42
CA LEU A 98 -13.01 -13.53 18.06
C LEU A 98 -13.44 -12.18 17.52
N PHE A 99 -12.99 -11.85 16.31
CA PHE A 99 -13.39 -10.66 15.56
C PHE A 99 -14.16 -11.07 14.30
N ASN A 100 -14.82 -10.13 13.66
CA ASN A 100 -15.45 -10.37 12.36
C ASN A 100 -14.59 -9.76 11.23
N MET A 101 -13.49 -10.42 10.88
CA MET A 101 -12.52 -9.97 9.87
C MET A 101 -12.38 -10.95 8.70
N ARG A 102 -13.38 -11.79 8.47
CA ARG A 102 -13.35 -12.75 7.36
C ARG A 102 -13.67 -12.06 6.05
N LEU A 103 -12.84 -12.29 5.03
CA LEU A 103 -13.17 -11.92 3.67
C LEU A 103 -14.39 -12.74 3.21
N ASN A 104 -15.41 -12.09 2.66
CA ASN A 104 -16.54 -12.80 2.12
C ASN A 104 -16.21 -13.52 0.80
N ASN A 105 -16.95 -14.59 0.48
CA ASN A 105 -16.67 -15.42 -0.68
C ASN A 105 -16.78 -14.67 -2.02
N LEU A 106 -17.66 -13.68 -2.12
CA LEU A 106 -17.80 -12.87 -3.34
C LEU A 106 -16.54 -12.06 -3.59
N SER A 107 -16.06 -11.32 -2.58
CA SER A 107 -14.81 -10.55 -2.66
C SER A 107 -13.62 -11.47 -2.95
N ALA A 108 -13.55 -12.62 -2.31
CA ALA A 108 -12.49 -13.61 -2.55
C ALA A 108 -12.52 -14.13 -4.00
N ALA A 109 -13.70 -14.43 -4.56
CA ALA A 109 -13.87 -14.87 -5.94
C ALA A 109 -13.42 -13.78 -6.94
N ILE A 110 -13.74 -12.50 -6.68
CA ILE A 110 -13.33 -11.38 -7.50
C ILE A 110 -11.80 -11.25 -7.53
N VAL A 111 -11.14 -11.35 -6.37
CA VAL A 111 -9.67 -11.30 -6.30
C VAL A 111 -9.06 -12.51 -7.00
N ASN A 112 -9.58 -13.71 -6.74
CA ASN A 112 -9.07 -14.95 -7.33
C ASN A 112 -9.10 -14.94 -8.86
N ALA A 113 -10.15 -14.38 -9.46
CA ALA A 113 -10.25 -14.22 -10.91
C ALA A 113 -9.21 -13.26 -11.50
N GLN A 114 -8.63 -12.38 -10.69
CA GLN A 114 -7.62 -11.40 -11.12
C GLN A 114 -6.17 -11.90 -10.94
N LEU A 115 -5.94 -12.89 -10.06
CA LEU A 115 -4.60 -13.41 -9.77
C LEU A 115 -3.80 -13.86 -11.00
N PRO A 116 -4.38 -14.56 -12.00
CA PRO A 116 -3.64 -14.95 -13.20
C PRO A 116 -3.06 -13.78 -13.99
N TYR A 117 -3.63 -12.58 -13.85
CA TYR A 117 -3.21 -11.38 -14.57
C TYR A 117 -2.27 -10.48 -13.76
N LEU A 118 -1.87 -10.88 -12.53
CA LEU A 118 -1.05 -10.07 -11.64
C LEU A 118 0.27 -9.63 -12.30
N ASN A 119 1.03 -10.57 -12.85
CA ASN A 119 2.32 -10.26 -13.45
C ASN A 119 2.20 -9.28 -14.62
N GLN A 120 1.22 -9.47 -15.48
CA GLN A 120 0.95 -8.55 -16.59
C GLN A 120 0.58 -7.14 -16.08
N ARG A 121 -0.23 -7.04 -15.03
CA ARG A 121 -0.57 -5.75 -14.43
C ARG A 121 0.65 -5.06 -13.80
N VAL A 122 1.53 -5.81 -13.16
CA VAL A 122 2.80 -5.30 -12.61
C VAL A 122 3.70 -4.75 -13.72
N GLU A 123 3.88 -5.49 -14.81
CA GLU A 123 4.69 -5.06 -15.96
C GLU A 123 4.11 -3.80 -16.62
N ASN A 124 2.81 -3.78 -16.85
CA ASN A 124 2.13 -2.60 -17.41
C ASN A 124 2.25 -1.38 -16.48
N GLY A 125 2.09 -1.58 -15.17
CA GLY A 125 2.26 -0.53 -14.17
C GLY A 125 3.68 0.05 -14.17
N ARG A 126 4.70 -0.81 -14.23
CA ARG A 126 6.11 -0.38 -14.35
C ARG A 126 6.34 0.45 -15.60
N ARG A 127 5.92 -0.07 -16.75
CA ARG A 127 6.03 0.62 -18.04
C ARG A 127 5.38 2.01 -17.97
N ASN A 128 4.16 2.10 -17.50
CA ASN A 128 3.43 3.36 -17.40
C ASN A 128 4.14 4.34 -16.46
N HIS A 129 4.59 3.84 -15.30
CA HIS A 129 5.35 4.64 -14.34
C HIS A 129 6.67 5.16 -14.91
N ASP A 130 7.47 4.29 -15.53
CA ASP A 130 8.79 4.67 -16.03
C ASP A 130 8.70 5.70 -17.16
N ILE A 131 7.72 5.57 -18.06
CA ILE A 131 7.46 6.55 -19.13
C ILE A 131 7.03 7.90 -18.53
N THR A 132 6.08 7.88 -17.59
CA THR A 132 5.59 9.11 -16.97
C THR A 132 6.69 9.77 -16.13
N ALA A 133 7.45 8.99 -15.37
CA ALA A 133 8.57 9.48 -14.58
C ALA A 133 9.64 10.16 -15.47
N ALA A 134 9.99 9.55 -16.59
CA ALA A 134 10.95 10.12 -17.53
C ALA A 134 10.47 11.46 -18.09
N LYS A 135 9.18 11.59 -18.45
CA LYS A 135 8.61 12.85 -18.92
C LYS A 135 8.60 13.93 -17.83
N LEU A 136 8.18 13.59 -16.61
CA LEU A 136 8.12 14.51 -15.48
C LEU A 136 9.51 14.99 -15.05
N SER A 137 10.51 14.10 -15.06
CA SER A 137 11.89 14.43 -14.69
C SER A 137 12.58 15.41 -15.65
N GLY A 138 11.97 15.70 -16.80
CA GLY A 138 12.41 16.77 -17.72
C GLY A 138 12.11 18.19 -17.22
N SER A 139 11.32 18.36 -16.17
CA SER A 139 10.96 19.64 -15.58
C SER A 139 11.83 19.98 -14.37
N GLU A 140 12.37 21.19 -14.31
CA GLU A 140 13.08 21.71 -13.13
C GLU A 140 12.19 21.92 -11.89
N TRP A 141 10.88 21.95 -12.08
CA TRP A 141 9.88 22.17 -11.03
C TRP A 141 9.36 20.86 -10.40
N ILE A 142 9.82 19.69 -10.92
CA ILE A 142 9.30 18.38 -10.50
C ILE A 142 10.45 17.47 -10.10
N HIS A 143 10.36 16.91 -8.91
CA HIS A 143 11.25 15.86 -8.45
C HIS A 143 10.50 14.53 -8.31
N VAL A 144 10.82 13.57 -9.16
CA VAL A 144 10.35 12.19 -9.03
C VAL A 144 11.36 11.42 -8.20
N PRO A 145 10.98 10.85 -7.04
CA PRO A 145 11.90 10.09 -6.21
C PRO A 145 12.50 8.88 -6.94
N GLU A 146 13.81 8.74 -6.87
CA GLU A 146 14.51 7.62 -7.46
C GLU A 146 14.10 6.29 -6.82
N LYS A 147 14.11 5.23 -7.61
CA LYS A 147 13.95 3.86 -7.09
C LYS A 147 15.30 3.34 -6.62
N PHE A 148 15.28 2.48 -5.61
CA PHE A 148 16.48 1.74 -5.23
C PHE A 148 16.83 0.71 -6.32
N GLU A 149 18.13 0.48 -6.54
CA GLU A 149 18.61 -0.51 -7.52
C GLU A 149 18.07 -1.91 -7.24
N GLN A 150 17.90 -2.26 -5.96
CA GLN A 150 17.41 -3.56 -5.51
C GLN A 150 15.89 -3.72 -5.62
N GLU A 151 15.18 -2.63 -5.93
CA GLU A 151 13.72 -2.58 -5.93
C GLU A 151 13.14 -2.79 -7.33
N ALA A 152 12.21 -3.74 -7.44
CA ALA A 152 11.35 -3.86 -8.62
C ALA A 152 9.90 -3.54 -8.22
N ARG A 153 9.50 -2.27 -8.36
CA ARG A 153 8.18 -1.75 -7.98
C ARG A 153 7.04 -2.38 -8.78
N ALA A 154 5.87 -2.47 -8.16
CA ALA A 154 4.60 -2.73 -8.81
C ALA A 154 3.69 -1.49 -8.63
N PRO A 155 3.95 -0.39 -9.37
CA PRO A 155 3.27 0.87 -9.17
C PRO A 155 1.86 0.87 -9.76
N ASP A 156 0.93 1.53 -9.05
CA ASP A 156 -0.43 1.85 -9.49
C ASP A 156 -0.69 3.37 -9.49
N SER A 157 0.33 4.14 -9.15
CA SER A 157 0.37 5.60 -9.16
C SER A 157 1.79 6.10 -9.35
N ILE A 158 1.93 7.38 -9.67
CA ILE A 158 3.21 8.09 -9.60
C ILE A 158 3.13 9.18 -8.55
N GLN A 159 4.15 9.21 -7.69
CA GLN A 159 4.33 10.24 -6.69
C GLN A 159 5.53 11.09 -7.06
N PHE A 160 5.37 12.40 -6.93
CA PHE A 160 6.43 13.38 -7.19
C PHE A 160 6.26 14.60 -6.28
N ASN A 161 7.30 15.38 -6.14
CA ASN A 161 7.28 16.61 -5.37
C ASN A 161 7.42 17.81 -6.30
N LEU A 162 6.66 18.87 -6.01
CA LEU A 162 6.87 20.19 -6.61
C LEU A 162 8.02 20.90 -5.90
N ILE A 163 8.91 21.52 -6.66
CA ILE A 163 10.12 22.18 -6.16
C ILE A 163 10.10 23.65 -6.54
N GLY A 164 10.52 24.51 -5.61
CA GLY A 164 10.68 25.95 -5.87
C GLY A 164 9.39 26.74 -6.07
N LEU A 165 8.22 26.11 -5.90
CA LEU A 165 6.92 26.77 -6.02
C LEU A 165 6.47 27.32 -4.67
N THR A 166 5.89 28.52 -4.70
CA THR A 166 5.19 29.09 -3.55
C THR A 166 3.84 28.40 -3.31
N PRO A 167 3.27 28.46 -2.09
CA PRO A 167 1.97 27.85 -1.83
C PRO A 167 0.83 28.25 -2.78
N PRO A 168 0.69 29.53 -3.21
CA PRO A 168 -0.29 29.89 -4.22
C PRO A 168 -0.05 29.23 -5.59
N GLU A 169 1.22 29.14 -6.02
CA GLU A 169 1.59 28.48 -7.29
C GLU A 169 1.30 26.98 -7.27
N VAL A 170 1.50 26.31 -6.13
CA VAL A 170 1.12 24.90 -5.95
C VAL A 170 -0.38 24.70 -6.11
N VAL A 171 -1.20 25.61 -5.55
CA VAL A 171 -2.66 25.58 -5.71
C VAL A 171 -3.03 25.78 -7.18
N GLN A 172 -2.47 26.80 -7.83
CA GLN A 172 -2.71 27.10 -9.24
C GLN A 172 -2.32 25.91 -10.13
N PHE A 173 -1.17 25.31 -9.89
CA PHE A 173 -0.74 24.10 -10.62
C PHE A 173 -1.76 22.97 -10.50
N CYS A 174 -2.23 22.69 -9.27
CA CYS A 174 -3.23 21.66 -9.02
C CYS A 174 -4.53 21.93 -9.79
N ASP A 175 -5.01 23.16 -9.76
CA ASP A 175 -6.24 23.56 -10.42
C ASP A 175 -6.12 23.44 -11.94
N VAL A 176 -5.02 23.92 -12.54
CA VAL A 176 -4.77 23.80 -13.98
C VAL A 176 -4.76 22.34 -14.42
N ILE A 177 -4.01 21.47 -13.73
CA ILE A 177 -3.90 20.04 -14.05
C ILE A 177 -5.27 19.35 -13.95
N ASN A 178 -6.05 19.67 -12.93
CA ASN A 178 -7.40 19.11 -12.77
C ASN A 178 -8.36 19.57 -13.89
N THR A 179 -8.25 20.83 -14.37
CA THR A 179 -9.04 21.31 -15.52
C THR A 179 -8.68 20.62 -16.84
N MET A 180 -7.45 20.08 -16.95
CA MET A 180 -7.00 19.27 -18.08
C MET A 180 -7.49 17.82 -18.01
N GLY A 181 -8.26 17.46 -16.99
CA GLY A 181 -8.81 16.11 -16.81
C GLY A 181 -7.89 15.11 -16.09
N ILE A 182 -6.74 15.56 -15.63
CA ILE A 182 -5.83 14.73 -14.83
C ILE A 182 -6.15 14.94 -13.37
N LYS A 183 -6.62 13.88 -12.68
CA LYS A 183 -6.92 13.96 -11.25
C LYS A 183 -5.62 13.95 -10.43
N LEU A 184 -5.08 15.14 -10.21
CA LEU A 184 -3.94 15.35 -9.33
C LEU A 184 -4.39 15.50 -7.89
N GLN A 185 -3.81 14.73 -6.99
CA GLN A 185 -3.99 14.86 -5.55
C GLN A 185 -2.72 15.45 -4.92
N ILE A 186 -2.86 16.54 -4.18
CA ILE A 186 -1.80 17.10 -3.34
C ILE A 186 -2.20 16.93 -1.88
N PHE A 187 -1.43 16.14 -1.12
CA PHE A 187 -1.82 15.66 0.20
C PHE A 187 -2.08 16.78 1.22
N GLY A 188 -1.36 17.89 1.13
CA GLY A 188 -1.46 18.99 2.06
C GLY A 188 -2.46 20.10 1.69
N LEU A 189 -3.13 20.03 0.54
CA LEU A 189 -4.11 21.04 0.12
C LEU A 189 -5.54 20.73 0.55
N SER A 190 -5.92 19.45 0.57
CA SER A 190 -7.28 19.05 0.94
C SER A 190 -7.51 19.15 2.44
N LYS A 191 -8.60 19.81 2.85
CA LYS A 191 -9.03 19.87 4.26
C LYS A 191 -9.55 18.52 4.77
N ASP A 192 -9.98 17.64 3.86
CA ASP A 192 -10.55 16.33 4.18
C ASP A 192 -9.52 15.20 4.09
N ASN A 193 -8.26 15.52 3.78
CA ASN A 193 -7.23 14.50 3.60
C ASN A 193 -6.67 14.06 4.96
N ALA A 194 -6.94 12.80 5.33
CA ALA A 194 -6.43 12.20 6.56
C ALA A 194 -4.90 12.02 6.60
N ARG A 195 -4.18 12.15 5.46
CA ARG A 195 -2.70 12.13 5.43
C ARG A 195 -2.10 13.43 5.93
N ALA A 196 -2.86 14.52 5.96
CA ALA A 196 -2.46 15.78 6.54
C ALA A 196 -2.79 15.78 8.05
N TYR A 197 -1.80 15.51 8.88
CA TYR A 197 -1.96 15.33 10.33
C TYR A 197 -2.66 16.52 11.03
N TRP A 198 -2.57 17.71 10.49
CA TRP A 198 -3.26 18.89 11.04
C TRP A 198 -4.78 18.90 10.85
N ASN A 199 -5.30 17.95 10.06
CA ASN A 199 -6.74 17.69 9.92
C ASN A 199 -7.25 16.69 10.99
N TRP A 200 -6.37 16.12 11.82
CA TRP A 200 -6.75 15.14 12.84
C TRP A 200 -7.29 15.84 14.07
N ASP A 201 -8.62 15.79 14.27
CA ASP A 201 -9.28 16.40 15.42
C ASP A 201 -9.41 15.46 16.63
N PHE A 202 -9.10 14.17 16.47
CA PHE A 202 -9.08 13.19 17.54
C PHE A 202 -7.85 13.28 18.47
N LEU A 203 -6.82 14.02 18.06
CA LEU A 203 -5.64 14.27 18.88
C LEU A 203 -5.90 15.44 19.84
N PRO A 204 -5.58 15.27 21.14
CA PRO A 204 -5.79 16.32 22.14
C PRO A 204 -4.90 17.55 21.93
N GLU A 205 -3.75 17.35 21.30
CA GLU A 205 -2.77 18.40 21.00
C GLU A 205 -2.54 18.55 19.49
N LYS A 206 -2.40 19.78 19.04
CA LYS A 206 -2.01 20.09 17.66
C LYS A 206 -0.48 20.19 17.57
N TYR A 207 0.13 19.21 16.92
CA TYR A 207 1.58 19.18 16.73
C TYR A 207 2.02 20.22 15.70
N ASN A 208 3.14 20.90 15.99
CA ASN A 208 3.79 21.78 15.03
C ASN A 208 4.96 21.04 14.35
N LEU A 209 4.74 20.52 13.16
CA LEU A 209 5.71 19.79 12.37
C LEU A 209 5.95 20.51 11.03
N PRO A 210 6.70 21.63 11.03
CA PRO A 210 6.79 22.51 9.86
C PRO A 210 7.38 21.80 8.64
N LYS A 211 8.42 20.97 8.79
CA LYS A 211 9.04 20.20 7.70
C LYS A 211 8.06 19.21 7.06
N THR A 212 7.31 18.49 7.90
CA THR A 212 6.28 17.56 7.41
C THR A 212 5.16 18.29 6.69
N ARG A 213 4.75 19.45 7.20
CA ARG A 213 3.74 20.28 6.57
C ARG A 213 4.18 20.79 5.20
N GLU A 214 5.42 21.25 5.08
CA GLU A 214 6.01 21.70 3.82
C GLU A 214 6.08 20.55 2.81
N MET A 215 6.59 19.40 3.22
CA MET A 215 6.66 18.21 2.38
C MET A 215 5.28 17.81 1.84
N LEU A 216 4.26 17.72 2.69
CA LEU A 216 2.92 17.29 2.29
C LEU A 216 2.22 18.32 1.37
N ARG A 217 2.54 19.61 1.45
CA ARG A 217 2.02 20.63 0.54
C ARG A 217 2.53 20.51 -0.89
N ASN A 218 3.69 19.90 -1.05
CA ASN A 218 4.35 19.73 -2.35
C ASN A 218 4.26 18.30 -2.87
N ALA A 219 3.76 17.35 -2.06
CA ALA A 219 3.67 15.94 -2.41
C ALA A 219 2.42 15.67 -3.26
N CYS A 220 2.66 15.29 -4.49
CA CYS A 220 1.67 14.99 -5.52
C CYS A 220 1.50 13.48 -5.70
N ASP A 221 0.29 13.05 -6.02
CA ASP A 221 -0.05 11.68 -6.40
C ASP A 221 -1.00 11.69 -7.61
N VAL A 222 -0.65 10.94 -8.62
CA VAL A 222 -1.48 10.69 -9.81
C VAL A 222 -1.63 9.20 -10.02
N ARG A 223 -2.87 8.74 -10.17
CA ARG A 223 -3.14 7.34 -10.46
C ARG A 223 -2.68 6.97 -11.86
N LEU A 224 -1.95 5.84 -11.97
CA LEU A 224 -1.50 5.25 -13.21
C LEU A 224 -2.00 3.79 -13.31
N PRO A 225 -3.30 3.58 -13.58
CA PRO A 225 -3.84 2.24 -13.71
C PRO A 225 -3.08 1.42 -14.77
N ALA A 226 -2.83 0.15 -14.48
CA ALA A 226 -2.10 -0.76 -15.38
C ALA A 226 -2.78 -0.92 -16.76
N ARG A 227 -4.06 -0.52 -16.90
CA ARG A 227 -4.82 -0.56 -18.15
C ARG A 227 -4.52 0.62 -19.11
N LEU A 228 -3.83 1.65 -18.65
CA LEU A 228 -3.48 2.79 -19.51
C LEU A 228 -2.60 2.31 -20.67
N SER A 229 -2.87 2.86 -21.85
CA SER A 229 -2.02 2.68 -23.03
C SER A 229 -0.79 3.60 -22.96
N LEU A 230 0.15 3.40 -23.86
CA LEU A 230 1.33 4.25 -24.00
C LEU A 230 0.98 5.70 -24.34
N ASN A 231 -0.13 5.92 -25.06
CA ASN A 231 -0.58 7.25 -25.45
C ASN A 231 -1.25 8.01 -24.29
N ASP A 232 -1.72 7.29 -23.26
CA ASP A 232 -2.34 7.88 -22.08
C ASP A 232 -1.29 8.34 -21.05
N CYS A 233 -0.04 7.89 -21.17
CA CYS A 233 1.10 8.23 -20.33
C CYS A 233 1.98 9.30 -21.00
#